data_59460a4b09126cb869d584b16050bd13
#
_entry.id   59460a4b09126cb869d584b16050bd13
#
_cell.length_a   1.000
_cell.length_b   1.000
_cell.length_c   1.000
_cell.angle_alpha   90.00
_cell.angle_beta   90.00
_cell.angle_gamma   90.00
#
_symmetry.space_group_name_H-M   'P 1'
#
loop_
_entity.id
_entity.type
_entity.pdbx_description
1 polymer ?
#
loop_
_entity_poly.entity_id
_entity_poly.type
_entity_poly.pdbx_seq_one_letter_code
_entity_poly.pdbx_strand_id
1 'polypeptide(L)'
;IPWNFPLLMQAWKLAPALACGNTVVLKVAEQTPLSALRVGELILEAGFPEGVVNILPGYGPTAGGAIARHMDIDKVAFTGSTEVGHLIMKAAADTNLKRVTLELGGKSPNIVFADADMNEAVEGSHFALFFNQGQCCCAGSRVFVEEKVYDEFVSRSTERAKRRVVGNPLDKKTEQGPQVDKDQFDKVLGYVESGKKEGAKLQCGGERVGERGYFVAPTVFADVKDDMKIAQEEIFGPVMSILKFKDMDELVDRANKTIYGLAAAVWTRDIGKAHHIANNVRAGTVWVNCFDVFDAAAPFGGFKQSGLGRELGEYGLQQYSEIKTVTVKL
;
A
#
# COMPACT_ATOMS: atom_id res chain seq x y z
N ILE A 1 -6.59 4.63 -11.22
CA ILE A 1 -6.65 4.38 -9.76
C ILE A 1 -6.94 2.92 -9.47
N PRO A 2 -6.48 2.37 -8.34
CA PRO A 2 -6.64 0.97 -7.96
C PRO A 2 -8.02 0.69 -7.30
N TRP A 3 -8.30 -0.58 -7.10
CA TRP A 3 -9.54 -1.08 -6.53
C TRP A 3 -9.59 -1.13 -4.99
N ASN A 4 -8.43 -1.07 -4.31
CA ASN A 4 -8.36 -1.29 -2.85
C ASN A 4 -8.84 -0.09 -2.01
N PHE A 5 -8.66 1.14 -2.51
CA PHE A 5 -9.16 2.38 -1.91
C PHE A 5 -9.72 3.31 -2.99
N PRO A 6 -10.83 2.96 -3.65
CA PRO A 6 -11.29 3.65 -4.86
C PRO A 6 -11.58 5.14 -4.64
N LEU A 7 -12.33 5.52 -3.60
CA LEU A 7 -12.65 6.93 -3.31
C LEU A 7 -11.44 7.71 -2.82
N LEU A 8 -10.63 7.12 -1.95
CA LEU A 8 -9.43 7.77 -1.42
C LEU A 8 -8.44 8.09 -2.53
N MET A 9 -8.13 7.10 -3.38
CA MET A 9 -7.19 7.28 -4.49
C MET A 9 -7.74 8.21 -5.57
N GLN A 10 -9.05 8.25 -5.77
CA GLN A 10 -9.69 9.24 -6.62
C GLN A 10 -9.47 10.66 -6.08
N ALA A 11 -9.72 10.88 -4.78
CA ALA A 11 -9.52 12.17 -4.15
C ALA A 11 -8.05 12.63 -4.21
N TRP A 12 -7.10 11.74 -3.96
CA TRP A 12 -5.67 12.05 -4.00
C TRP A 12 -5.17 12.45 -5.40
N LYS A 13 -5.85 12.01 -6.47
CA LYS A 13 -5.52 12.40 -7.85
C LYS A 13 -6.29 13.65 -8.29
N LEU A 14 -7.61 13.69 -8.05
CA LEU A 14 -8.45 14.78 -8.53
C LEU A 14 -8.19 16.10 -7.79
N ALA A 15 -8.08 16.06 -6.46
CA ALA A 15 -7.94 17.26 -5.67
C ALA A 15 -6.72 18.11 -6.08
N PRO A 16 -5.48 17.59 -6.11
CA PRO A 16 -4.34 18.40 -6.52
C PRO A 16 -4.37 18.76 -8.02
N ALA A 17 -4.85 17.87 -8.88
CA ALA A 17 -4.95 18.14 -10.32
C ALA A 17 -5.88 19.33 -10.60
N LEU A 18 -7.07 19.32 -10.00
CA LEU A 18 -8.06 20.39 -10.18
C LEU A 18 -7.65 21.69 -9.50
N ALA A 19 -7.04 21.61 -8.30
CA ALA A 19 -6.49 22.80 -7.62
C ALA A 19 -5.41 23.52 -8.44
N CYS A 20 -4.65 22.79 -9.25
CA CYS A 20 -3.66 23.33 -10.17
C CYS A 20 -4.24 23.72 -11.55
N GLY A 21 -5.57 23.64 -11.76
CA GLY A 21 -6.24 24.03 -13.00
C GLY A 21 -6.11 23.03 -14.16
N ASN A 22 -5.79 21.78 -13.89
CA ASN A 22 -5.66 20.75 -14.92
C ASN A 22 -7.01 20.15 -15.30
N THR A 23 -7.12 19.68 -16.53
CA THR A 23 -8.18 18.76 -16.96
C THR A 23 -7.75 17.31 -16.74
N VAL A 24 -8.69 16.40 -16.48
CA VAL A 24 -8.39 15.05 -16.06
C VAL A 24 -9.18 14.02 -16.85
N VAL A 25 -8.48 13.01 -17.33
CA VAL A 25 -9.03 11.73 -17.79
C VAL A 25 -8.68 10.68 -16.75
N LEU A 26 -9.68 10.15 -16.03
CA LEU A 26 -9.50 9.20 -14.94
C LEU A 26 -10.01 7.82 -15.33
N LYS A 27 -9.11 6.86 -15.45
CA LYS A 27 -9.48 5.44 -15.56
C LYS A 27 -9.59 4.84 -14.15
N VAL A 28 -10.74 4.26 -13.88
CA VAL A 28 -11.00 3.54 -12.61
C VAL A 28 -10.69 2.04 -12.76
N ALA A 29 -10.49 1.37 -11.62
CA ALA A 29 -10.33 -0.08 -11.63
C ALA A 29 -11.64 -0.76 -12.06
N GLU A 30 -11.54 -1.79 -12.88
CA GLU A 30 -12.66 -2.56 -13.41
C GLU A 30 -13.52 -3.21 -12.33
N GLN A 31 -12.92 -3.53 -11.17
CA GLN A 31 -13.61 -4.13 -10.02
C GLN A 31 -14.45 -3.11 -9.23
N THR A 32 -14.11 -1.81 -9.26
CA THR A 32 -14.72 -0.80 -8.38
C THR A 32 -15.06 0.51 -9.10
N PRO A 33 -15.87 0.49 -10.19
CA PRO A 33 -16.14 1.70 -10.97
C PRO A 33 -17.23 2.60 -10.38
N LEU A 34 -18.19 2.04 -9.64
CA LEU A 34 -19.47 2.72 -9.34
C LEU A 34 -19.31 3.95 -8.45
N SER A 35 -18.47 3.87 -7.40
CA SER A 35 -18.24 5.01 -6.51
C SER A 35 -17.60 6.19 -7.22
N ALA A 36 -16.67 5.92 -8.15
CA ALA A 36 -16.04 6.96 -8.93
C ALA A 36 -17.02 7.64 -9.92
N LEU A 37 -17.90 6.88 -10.54
CA LEU A 37 -18.94 7.42 -11.42
C LEU A 37 -19.91 8.31 -10.63
N ARG A 38 -20.30 7.90 -9.41
CA ARG A 38 -21.13 8.75 -8.53
C ARG A 38 -20.43 10.07 -8.18
N VAL A 39 -19.12 10.04 -7.92
CA VAL A 39 -18.34 11.28 -7.71
C VAL A 39 -18.34 12.15 -8.97
N GLY A 40 -18.31 11.56 -10.16
CA GLY A 40 -18.43 12.29 -11.43
C GLY A 40 -19.72 13.08 -11.53
N GLU A 41 -20.84 12.51 -11.13
CA GLU A 41 -22.15 13.23 -11.06
C GLU A 41 -22.08 14.39 -10.06
N LEU A 42 -21.50 14.17 -8.87
CA LEU A 42 -21.34 15.22 -7.86
C LEU A 42 -20.41 16.36 -8.31
N ILE A 43 -19.41 16.08 -9.14
CA ILE A 43 -18.52 17.10 -9.73
C ILE A 43 -19.33 18.03 -10.66
N LEU A 44 -20.24 17.48 -11.48
CA LEU A 44 -21.13 18.28 -12.31
C LEU A 44 -22.12 19.10 -11.47
N GLU A 45 -22.72 18.49 -10.43
CA GLU A 45 -23.59 19.18 -9.49
C GLU A 45 -22.88 20.33 -8.76
N ALA A 46 -21.57 20.19 -8.48
CA ALA A 46 -20.73 21.23 -7.88
C ALA A 46 -20.37 22.39 -8.83
N GLY A 47 -20.74 22.29 -10.11
CA GLY A 47 -20.57 23.35 -11.11
C GLY A 47 -19.21 23.38 -11.80
N PHE A 48 -18.46 22.28 -11.79
CA PHE A 48 -17.27 22.18 -12.64
C PHE A 48 -17.69 22.21 -14.13
N PRO A 49 -16.95 22.91 -14.99
CA PRO A 49 -17.25 22.93 -16.42
C PRO A 49 -17.22 21.54 -17.04
N GLU A 50 -18.08 21.32 -18.02
CA GLU A 50 -18.10 20.06 -18.78
C GLU A 50 -16.73 19.80 -19.44
N GLY A 51 -16.28 18.54 -19.44
CA GLY A 51 -15.01 18.13 -20.02
C GLY A 51 -13.78 18.34 -19.12
N VAL A 52 -13.90 19.02 -17.98
CA VAL A 52 -12.77 19.18 -17.03
C VAL A 52 -12.42 17.83 -16.37
N VAL A 53 -13.40 17.02 -15.99
CA VAL A 53 -13.19 15.69 -15.43
C VAL A 53 -13.95 14.64 -16.23
N ASN A 54 -13.23 13.66 -16.76
CA ASN A 54 -13.75 12.58 -17.58
C ASN A 54 -13.42 11.25 -16.92
N ILE A 55 -14.41 10.53 -16.41
CA ILE A 55 -14.22 9.25 -15.72
C ILE A 55 -14.55 8.10 -16.66
N LEU A 56 -13.56 7.25 -16.92
CA LEU A 56 -13.63 6.17 -17.92
C LEU A 56 -13.55 4.81 -17.22
N PRO A 57 -14.63 4.04 -17.12
CA PRO A 57 -14.56 2.61 -16.85
C PRO A 57 -13.91 1.88 -18.03
N GLY A 58 -13.07 0.90 -17.72
CA GLY A 58 -12.40 0.12 -18.76
C GLY A 58 -11.24 -0.73 -18.20
N TYR A 59 -10.76 -1.63 -19.05
CA TYR A 59 -9.68 -2.54 -18.65
C TYR A 59 -8.30 -1.89 -18.74
N GLY A 60 -7.38 -2.33 -17.87
CA GLY A 60 -6.00 -1.85 -17.83
C GLY A 60 -5.29 -1.90 -19.19
N PRO A 61 -5.22 -3.08 -19.87
CA PRO A 61 -4.52 -3.22 -21.13
C PRO A 61 -5.08 -2.36 -22.29
N THR A 62 -6.37 -2.04 -22.29
CA THR A 62 -7.02 -1.23 -23.33
C THR A 62 -7.09 0.24 -22.95
N ALA A 63 -8.02 0.64 -22.08
CA ALA A 63 -8.22 2.04 -21.69
C ALA A 63 -6.99 2.62 -20.97
N GLY A 64 -6.39 1.87 -20.02
CA GLY A 64 -5.16 2.28 -19.33
C GLY A 64 -3.97 2.40 -20.30
N GLY A 65 -3.78 1.43 -21.16
CA GLY A 65 -2.75 1.45 -22.20
C GLY A 65 -2.90 2.61 -23.18
N ALA A 66 -4.15 2.95 -23.58
CA ALA A 66 -4.43 4.10 -24.43
C ALA A 66 -4.06 5.42 -23.74
N ILE A 67 -4.44 5.61 -22.47
CA ILE A 67 -4.06 6.80 -21.68
C ILE A 67 -2.54 6.92 -21.59
N ALA A 68 -1.85 5.84 -21.24
CA ALA A 68 -0.40 5.85 -21.05
C ALA A 68 0.37 6.21 -22.33
N ARG A 69 -0.19 5.90 -23.51
CA ARG A 69 0.45 6.13 -24.84
C ARG A 69 -0.06 7.38 -25.55
N HIS A 70 -1.10 8.05 -25.07
CA HIS A 70 -1.72 9.17 -25.78
C HIS A 70 -0.77 10.36 -25.87
N MET A 71 -0.60 10.92 -27.07
CA MET A 71 0.34 12.01 -27.33
C MET A 71 -0.07 13.35 -26.73
N ASP A 72 -1.39 13.57 -26.52
CA ASP A 72 -1.93 14.82 -25.97
C ASP A 72 -2.17 14.75 -24.45
N ILE A 73 -1.64 13.73 -23.78
CA ILE A 73 -1.61 13.65 -22.31
C ILE A 73 -0.24 14.05 -21.82
N ASP A 74 -0.15 15.11 -21.02
CA ASP A 74 1.09 15.68 -20.52
C ASP A 74 1.63 14.97 -19.27
N LYS A 75 0.72 14.34 -18.49
CA LYS A 75 1.07 13.64 -17.25
C LYS A 75 0.20 12.43 -17.01
N VAL A 76 0.82 11.37 -16.51
CA VAL A 76 0.13 10.20 -15.92
C VAL A 76 0.47 10.12 -14.43
N ALA A 77 -0.56 10.09 -13.59
CA ALA A 77 -0.46 9.71 -12.19
C ALA A 77 -1.09 8.32 -12.02
N PHE A 78 -0.32 7.37 -11.50
CA PHE A 78 -0.75 5.98 -11.39
C PHE A 78 -0.53 5.43 -9.99
N THR A 79 -1.54 4.76 -9.46
CA THR A 79 -1.44 3.92 -8.27
C THR A 79 -1.87 2.49 -8.62
N GLY A 80 -1.01 1.51 -8.32
CA GLY A 80 -1.27 0.11 -8.63
C GLY A 80 -0.06 -0.79 -8.41
N SER A 81 0.04 -1.90 -9.17
CA SER A 81 1.16 -2.83 -9.04
C SER A 81 2.46 -2.27 -9.62
N THR A 82 3.59 -2.69 -9.04
CA THR A 82 4.93 -2.33 -9.53
C THR A 82 5.14 -2.77 -10.99
N GLU A 83 4.65 -3.95 -11.37
CA GLU A 83 4.69 -4.43 -12.75
C GLU A 83 4.03 -3.46 -13.73
N VAL A 84 2.80 -3.01 -13.43
CA VAL A 84 2.09 -2.06 -14.29
C VAL A 84 2.77 -0.68 -14.28
N GLY A 85 3.35 -0.27 -13.14
CA GLY A 85 4.17 0.96 -13.06
C GLY A 85 5.30 0.96 -14.08
N HIS A 86 6.03 -0.15 -14.24
CA HIS A 86 7.05 -0.31 -15.27
C HIS A 86 6.48 -0.18 -16.70
N LEU A 87 5.30 -0.77 -16.96
CA LEU A 87 4.64 -0.65 -18.28
C LEU A 87 4.26 0.80 -18.61
N ILE A 88 3.78 1.56 -17.61
CA ILE A 88 3.45 2.98 -17.79
C ILE A 88 4.70 3.82 -18.05
N MET A 89 5.78 3.61 -17.30
CA MET A 89 7.06 4.28 -17.54
C MET A 89 7.59 4.01 -18.94
N LYS A 90 7.52 2.75 -19.39
CA LYS A 90 7.93 2.38 -20.75
C LYS A 90 7.05 3.06 -21.79
N ALA A 91 5.72 3.08 -21.60
CA ALA A 91 4.80 3.75 -22.52
C ALA A 91 5.08 5.25 -22.63
N ALA A 92 5.39 5.92 -21.52
CA ALA A 92 5.76 7.34 -21.52
C ALA A 92 7.08 7.58 -22.26
N ALA A 93 8.09 6.72 -22.06
CA ALA A 93 9.38 6.80 -22.75
C ALA A 93 9.26 6.55 -24.27
N ASP A 94 8.40 5.63 -24.68
CA ASP A 94 8.16 5.26 -26.08
C ASP A 94 7.29 6.30 -26.86
N THR A 95 6.74 7.32 -26.17
CA THR A 95 5.81 8.30 -26.77
C THR A 95 6.30 9.74 -26.61
N ASN A 96 5.58 10.58 -25.90
CA ASN A 96 5.86 12.02 -25.79
C ASN A 96 6.71 12.41 -24.55
N LEU A 97 7.31 11.47 -23.85
CA LEU A 97 8.07 11.70 -22.61
C LEU A 97 7.24 12.39 -21.51
N LYS A 98 5.93 12.09 -21.47
CA LYS A 98 5.02 12.67 -20.45
C LYS A 98 5.52 12.42 -19.03
N ARG A 99 5.26 13.34 -18.15
CA ARG A 99 5.59 13.18 -16.73
C ARG A 99 4.82 12.00 -16.13
N VAL A 100 5.49 11.22 -15.29
CA VAL A 100 4.89 10.07 -14.61
C VAL A 100 5.14 10.16 -13.12
N THR A 101 4.09 10.05 -12.32
CA THR A 101 4.17 9.77 -10.89
C THR A 101 3.55 8.43 -10.58
N LEU A 102 4.19 7.68 -9.70
CA LEU A 102 3.84 6.30 -9.40
C LEU A 102 3.74 6.10 -7.89
N GLU A 103 2.62 5.52 -7.45
CA GLU A 103 2.43 4.96 -6.12
C GLU A 103 2.22 3.46 -6.30
N LEU A 104 3.20 2.66 -5.88
CA LEU A 104 3.26 1.23 -6.20
C LEU A 104 3.23 0.37 -4.94
N GLY A 105 3.52 -0.91 -5.09
CA GLY A 105 3.50 -1.87 -4.01
C GLY A 105 4.54 -1.65 -2.92
N GLY A 106 4.37 -2.35 -1.82
CA GLY A 106 5.26 -2.30 -0.68
C GLY A 106 5.46 -3.66 -0.01
N LYS A 107 6.51 -3.73 0.80
CA LYS A 107 6.79 -4.83 1.74
C LYS A 107 7.30 -4.22 3.04
N SER A 108 6.44 -3.41 3.66
CA SER A 108 6.82 -2.50 4.73
C SER A 108 7.29 -3.25 5.97
N PRO A 109 8.49 -2.94 6.48
CA PRO A 109 8.94 -3.47 7.76
C PRO A 109 8.14 -2.82 8.90
N ASN A 110 7.65 -3.65 9.82
CA ASN A 110 7.00 -3.25 11.06
C ASN A 110 7.84 -3.81 12.21
N ILE A 111 8.50 -2.94 12.97
CA ILE A 111 9.62 -3.29 13.86
C ILE A 111 9.17 -3.17 15.32
N VAL A 112 9.34 -4.24 16.10
CA VAL A 112 8.94 -4.30 17.51
C VAL A 112 10.17 -4.56 18.38
N PHE A 113 10.56 -3.56 19.19
CA PHE A 113 11.61 -3.69 20.19
C PHE A 113 11.08 -4.23 21.52
N ALA A 114 11.96 -4.80 22.34
CA ALA A 114 11.62 -5.39 23.64
C ALA A 114 11.08 -4.36 24.65
N ASP A 115 11.39 -3.08 24.48
CA ASP A 115 10.92 -1.98 25.32
C ASP A 115 9.58 -1.38 24.89
N ALA A 116 8.99 -1.87 23.80
CA ALA A 116 7.67 -1.43 23.33
C ALA A 116 6.56 -1.78 24.34
N ASP A 117 5.47 -1.03 24.30
CA ASP A 117 4.23 -1.49 24.90
C ASP A 117 3.68 -2.66 24.07
N MET A 118 3.74 -3.86 24.65
CA MET A 118 3.40 -5.08 23.92
C MET A 118 1.91 -5.14 23.53
N ASN A 119 1.00 -4.52 24.31
CA ASN A 119 -0.41 -4.46 23.94
C ASN A 119 -0.60 -3.59 22.69
N GLU A 120 -0.02 -2.40 22.70
CA GLU A 120 -0.09 -1.46 21.57
C GLU A 120 0.63 -2.02 20.35
N ALA A 121 1.80 -2.64 20.53
CA ALA A 121 2.55 -3.23 19.42
C ALA A 121 1.80 -4.38 18.75
N VAL A 122 1.14 -5.26 19.49
CA VAL A 122 0.34 -6.37 18.95
C VAL A 122 -0.90 -5.84 18.24
N GLU A 123 -1.71 -4.97 18.87
CA GLU A 123 -2.91 -4.42 18.23
C GLU A 123 -2.57 -3.53 17.02
N GLY A 124 -1.53 -2.70 17.13
CA GLY A 124 -1.07 -1.86 16.03
C GLY A 124 -0.50 -2.66 14.87
N SER A 125 0.28 -3.71 15.13
CA SER A 125 0.77 -4.62 14.08
C SER A 125 -0.36 -5.43 13.43
N HIS A 126 -1.37 -5.80 14.23
CA HIS A 126 -2.57 -6.43 13.71
C HIS A 126 -3.32 -5.49 12.77
N PHE A 127 -3.57 -4.24 13.18
CA PHE A 127 -4.18 -3.23 12.34
C PHE A 127 -3.33 -2.98 11.08
N ALA A 128 -2.02 -2.76 11.23
CA ALA A 128 -1.08 -2.47 10.16
C ALA A 128 -1.14 -3.47 8.98
N LEU A 129 -1.47 -4.73 9.27
CA LEU A 129 -1.56 -5.74 8.22
C LEU A 129 -2.98 -6.09 7.83
N PHE A 130 -3.87 -6.35 8.82
CA PHE A 130 -5.18 -6.93 8.54
C PHE A 130 -6.23 -5.88 8.14
N PHE A 131 -5.92 -4.58 8.24
CA PHE A 131 -6.74 -3.52 7.70
C PHE A 131 -6.99 -3.76 6.20
N ASN A 132 -8.22 -3.54 5.77
CA ASN A 132 -8.67 -3.80 4.39
C ASN A 132 -8.28 -5.20 3.86
N GLN A 133 -8.35 -6.23 4.69
CA GLN A 133 -8.02 -7.62 4.35
C GLN A 133 -6.55 -7.81 3.89
N GLY A 134 -5.63 -6.95 4.33
CA GLY A 134 -4.24 -6.91 3.86
C GLY A 134 -4.06 -6.35 2.46
N GLN A 135 -5.10 -5.80 1.86
CA GLN A 135 -5.10 -5.18 0.54
C GLN A 135 -4.74 -3.70 0.65
N CYS A 136 -3.58 -3.43 1.24
CA CYS A 136 -3.03 -2.10 1.47
C CYS A 136 -1.56 -2.06 1.04
N CYS A 137 -1.20 -1.10 0.19
CA CYS A 137 0.15 -0.99 -0.37
C CYS A 137 1.23 -0.76 0.70
N CYS A 138 0.90 -0.04 1.79
CA CYS A 138 1.81 0.20 2.90
C CYS A 138 1.69 -0.82 4.04
N ALA A 139 0.88 -1.88 3.91
CA ALA A 139 0.67 -2.87 4.97
C ALA A 139 1.98 -3.36 5.61
N GLY A 140 2.01 -3.39 6.96
CA GLY A 140 3.15 -3.84 7.76
C GLY A 140 3.31 -5.37 7.72
N SER A 141 3.52 -5.90 6.54
CA SER A 141 3.45 -7.34 6.27
C SER A 141 4.69 -8.11 6.69
N ARG A 142 5.81 -7.42 6.91
CA ARG A 142 7.09 -7.97 7.33
C ARG A 142 7.40 -7.49 8.76
N VAL A 143 6.99 -8.29 9.76
CA VAL A 143 7.09 -7.91 11.17
C VAL A 143 8.40 -8.40 11.76
N PHE A 144 9.33 -7.48 12.04
CA PHE A 144 10.58 -7.78 12.73
C PHE A 144 10.39 -7.62 14.24
N VAL A 145 10.70 -8.66 15.01
CA VAL A 145 10.53 -8.67 16.46
C VAL A 145 11.85 -8.98 17.14
N GLU A 146 12.23 -8.16 18.14
CA GLU A 146 13.44 -8.38 18.94
C GLU A 146 13.37 -9.74 19.65
N GLU A 147 14.47 -10.51 19.60
CA GLU A 147 14.54 -11.90 20.08
C GLU A 147 13.99 -12.08 21.50
N LYS A 148 14.21 -11.11 22.39
CA LYS A 148 13.79 -11.16 23.80
C LYS A 148 12.27 -11.24 23.99
N VAL A 149 11.48 -10.73 23.06
CA VAL A 149 10.00 -10.67 23.14
C VAL A 149 9.34 -11.43 21.99
N TYR A 150 10.11 -12.14 21.19
CA TYR A 150 9.63 -12.79 19.97
C TYR A 150 8.52 -13.80 20.25
N ASP A 151 8.73 -14.72 21.17
CA ASP A 151 7.76 -15.79 21.45
C ASP A 151 6.45 -15.24 22.06
N GLU A 152 6.55 -14.22 22.93
CA GLU A 152 5.38 -13.51 23.46
C GLU A 152 4.60 -12.82 22.33
N PHE A 153 5.29 -12.08 21.47
CA PHE A 153 4.65 -11.38 20.35
C PHE A 153 3.97 -12.35 19.39
N VAL A 154 4.63 -13.45 19.00
CA VAL A 154 4.06 -14.49 18.13
C VAL A 154 2.80 -15.07 18.74
N SER A 155 2.84 -15.46 20.02
CA SER A 155 1.70 -16.03 20.74
C SER A 155 0.51 -15.07 20.73
N ARG A 156 0.74 -13.82 21.14
CA ARG A 156 -0.32 -12.79 21.27
C ARG A 156 -0.89 -12.38 19.93
N SER A 157 -0.05 -12.21 18.90
CA SER A 157 -0.49 -11.90 17.53
C SER A 157 -1.32 -13.03 16.94
N THR A 158 -0.94 -14.28 17.20
CA THR A 158 -1.70 -15.47 16.79
C THR A 158 -3.08 -15.49 17.43
N GLU A 159 -3.18 -15.29 18.75
CA GLU A 159 -4.46 -15.24 19.46
C GLU A 159 -5.33 -14.07 18.98
N ARG A 160 -4.74 -12.90 18.69
CA ARG A 160 -5.47 -11.76 18.13
C ARG A 160 -6.01 -12.07 16.72
N ALA A 161 -5.22 -12.72 15.89
CA ALA A 161 -5.63 -13.13 14.54
C ALA A 161 -6.78 -14.14 14.56
N LYS A 162 -6.73 -15.15 15.44
CA LYS A 162 -7.79 -16.15 15.62
C LYS A 162 -9.13 -15.53 16.05
N ARG A 163 -9.10 -14.44 16.80
CA ARG A 163 -10.33 -13.74 17.27
C ARG A 163 -10.94 -12.82 16.22
N ARG A 164 -10.22 -12.53 15.11
CA ARG A 164 -10.71 -11.63 14.08
C ARG A 164 -11.93 -12.22 13.36
N VAL A 165 -13.03 -11.50 13.38
CA VAL A 165 -14.30 -11.95 12.79
C VAL A 165 -14.28 -11.76 11.28
N VAL A 166 -14.24 -12.87 10.54
CA VAL A 166 -14.33 -12.89 9.08
C VAL A 166 -15.76 -13.21 8.66
N GLY A 167 -16.35 -12.40 7.78
CA GLY A 167 -17.73 -12.62 7.40
C GLY A 167 -18.31 -11.58 6.44
N ASN A 168 -19.63 -11.51 6.41
CA ASN A 168 -20.36 -10.58 5.58
C ASN A 168 -19.97 -9.12 5.91
N PRO A 169 -19.47 -8.33 4.95
CA PRO A 169 -19.05 -6.94 5.21
C PRO A 169 -20.19 -6.00 5.61
N LEU A 170 -21.45 -6.39 5.43
CA LEU A 170 -22.62 -5.62 5.89
C LEU A 170 -23.00 -5.92 7.35
N ASP A 171 -22.40 -6.94 7.97
CA ASP A 171 -22.57 -7.21 9.42
C ASP A 171 -21.61 -6.34 10.21
N LYS A 172 -22.16 -5.57 11.18
CA LYS A 172 -21.38 -4.67 12.05
C LYS A 172 -20.34 -5.37 12.92
N LYS A 173 -20.45 -6.68 13.12
CA LYS A 173 -19.48 -7.47 13.88
C LYS A 173 -18.31 -7.95 13.03
N THR A 174 -18.41 -7.87 11.71
CA THR A 174 -17.35 -8.31 10.79
C THR A 174 -16.18 -7.33 10.84
N GLU A 175 -14.99 -7.84 11.10
CA GLU A 175 -13.72 -7.10 11.04
C GLU A 175 -13.02 -7.30 9.68
N GLN A 176 -13.33 -8.38 8.98
CA GLN A 176 -12.67 -8.72 7.71
C GLN A 176 -13.67 -9.28 6.71
N GLY A 177 -13.78 -8.61 5.55
CA GLY A 177 -14.54 -9.06 4.39
C GLY A 177 -13.74 -10.00 3.47
N PRO A 178 -14.25 -10.22 2.24
CA PRO A 178 -13.55 -11.06 1.24
C PRO A 178 -12.40 -10.31 0.57
N GLN A 179 -11.52 -11.05 -0.11
CA GLN A 179 -10.61 -10.49 -1.12
C GLN A 179 -11.44 -9.94 -2.30
N VAL A 180 -10.86 -9.02 -3.05
CA VAL A 180 -11.58 -8.29 -4.12
C VAL A 180 -12.18 -9.20 -5.19
N ASP A 181 -11.44 -10.23 -5.61
CA ASP A 181 -11.85 -11.16 -6.66
C ASP A 181 -11.16 -12.54 -6.49
N LYS A 182 -11.44 -13.44 -7.44
CA LYS A 182 -10.88 -14.79 -7.46
C LYS A 182 -9.38 -14.80 -7.67
N ASP A 183 -8.86 -13.95 -8.53
CA ASP A 183 -7.45 -13.94 -8.87
C ASP A 183 -6.61 -13.51 -7.66
N GLN A 184 -7.07 -12.49 -6.92
CA GLN A 184 -6.43 -12.07 -5.69
C GLN A 184 -6.54 -13.14 -4.58
N PHE A 185 -7.68 -13.80 -4.47
CA PHE A 185 -7.88 -14.91 -3.54
C PHE A 185 -6.90 -16.06 -3.81
N ASP A 186 -6.80 -16.51 -5.06
CA ASP A 186 -5.90 -17.60 -5.46
C ASP A 186 -4.43 -17.20 -5.27
N LYS A 187 -4.06 -15.95 -5.59
CA LYS A 187 -2.73 -15.40 -5.34
C LYS A 187 -2.35 -15.49 -3.87
N VAL A 188 -3.24 -15.05 -2.96
CA VAL A 188 -2.98 -15.08 -1.51
C VAL A 188 -2.76 -16.51 -1.02
N LEU A 189 -3.63 -17.44 -1.40
CA LEU A 189 -3.48 -18.86 -1.03
C LEU A 189 -2.21 -19.47 -1.62
N GLY A 190 -1.82 -19.09 -2.83
CA GLY A 190 -0.55 -19.50 -3.44
C GLY A 190 0.67 -19.04 -2.63
N TYR A 191 0.66 -17.84 -2.06
CA TYR A 191 1.71 -17.38 -1.14
C TYR A 191 1.70 -18.15 0.18
N VAL A 192 0.52 -18.44 0.73
CA VAL A 192 0.41 -19.27 1.94
C VAL A 192 1.08 -20.63 1.72
N GLU A 193 0.80 -21.28 0.59
CA GLU A 193 1.43 -22.57 0.26
C GLU A 193 2.95 -22.46 0.04
N SER A 194 3.44 -21.34 -0.54
CA SER A 194 4.90 -21.12 -0.65
C SER A 194 5.55 -20.98 0.72
N GLY A 195 4.95 -20.23 1.64
CA GLY A 195 5.47 -20.07 3.00
C GLY A 195 5.57 -21.41 3.75
N LYS A 196 4.55 -22.27 3.63
CA LYS A 196 4.57 -23.63 4.19
C LYS A 196 5.70 -24.48 3.59
N LYS A 197 5.85 -24.46 2.25
CA LYS A 197 6.87 -25.23 1.53
C LYS A 197 8.29 -24.78 1.85
N GLU A 198 8.49 -23.48 2.05
CA GLU A 198 9.80 -22.89 2.39
C GLU A 198 10.15 -23.05 3.88
N GLY A 199 9.26 -23.60 4.70
CA GLY A 199 9.50 -23.96 6.08
C GLY A 199 9.17 -22.87 7.11
N ALA A 200 8.41 -21.84 6.74
CA ALA A 200 7.83 -20.93 7.71
C ALA A 200 6.79 -21.65 8.58
N LYS A 201 6.74 -21.34 9.87
CA LYS A 201 5.81 -21.97 10.80
C LYS A 201 4.44 -21.29 10.76
N LEU A 202 3.46 -21.96 10.17
CA LEU A 202 2.07 -21.51 10.23
C LEU A 202 1.53 -21.60 11.66
N GLN A 203 1.15 -20.46 12.23
CA GLN A 203 0.60 -20.38 13.59
C GLN A 203 -0.94 -20.41 13.60
N CYS A 204 -1.58 -19.80 12.60
CA CYS A 204 -3.03 -19.87 12.39
C CYS A 204 -3.39 -19.47 10.95
N GLY A 205 -4.62 -19.79 10.55
CA GLY A 205 -5.15 -19.47 9.22
C GLY A 205 -4.56 -20.32 8.11
N GLY A 206 -4.30 -19.69 6.97
CA GLY A 206 -3.71 -20.34 5.80
C GLY A 206 -4.71 -21.14 4.97
N GLU A 207 -5.99 -20.80 5.08
CA GLU A 207 -7.08 -21.53 4.39
C GLU A 207 -8.22 -20.59 3.99
N ARG A 208 -9.11 -21.10 3.15
CA ARG A 208 -10.37 -20.46 2.81
C ARG A 208 -11.33 -20.48 4.01
N VAL A 209 -12.14 -19.42 4.16
CA VAL A 209 -13.25 -19.40 5.12
C VAL A 209 -14.58 -19.55 4.37
N GLY A 210 -15.36 -20.53 4.76
CA GLY A 210 -16.67 -20.80 4.16
C GLY A 210 -16.63 -21.34 2.72
N GLU A 211 -17.81 -21.54 2.14
CA GLU A 211 -17.93 -22.14 0.79
C GLU A 211 -18.20 -21.10 -0.30
N ARG A 212 -18.69 -19.93 0.05
CA ARG A 212 -19.04 -18.83 -0.89
C ARG A 212 -18.16 -17.61 -0.64
N GLY A 213 -17.90 -16.84 -1.71
CA GLY A 213 -17.06 -15.65 -1.69
C GLY A 213 -15.56 -15.98 -1.59
N TYR A 214 -14.73 -14.97 -1.50
CA TYR A 214 -13.27 -15.05 -1.59
C TYR A 214 -12.62 -14.77 -0.23
N PHE A 215 -13.11 -15.43 0.82
CA PHE A 215 -12.66 -15.21 2.18
C PHE A 215 -11.42 -16.05 2.51
N VAL A 216 -10.37 -15.39 3.00
CA VAL A 216 -9.13 -16.01 3.48
C VAL A 216 -9.02 -15.82 4.99
N ALA A 217 -8.71 -16.87 5.72
CA ALA A 217 -8.50 -16.78 7.16
C ALA A 217 -7.30 -15.85 7.49
N PRO A 218 -7.39 -15.02 8.55
CA PRO A 218 -6.25 -14.28 9.07
C PRO A 218 -5.09 -15.23 9.34
N THR A 219 -3.97 -15.00 8.66
CA THR A 219 -2.85 -15.95 8.59
C THR A 219 -1.62 -15.37 9.24
N VAL A 220 -0.99 -16.12 10.13
CA VAL A 220 0.26 -15.72 10.80
C VAL A 220 1.31 -16.78 10.58
N PHE A 221 2.44 -16.39 10.00
CA PHE A 221 3.66 -17.18 9.91
C PHE A 221 4.71 -16.67 10.88
N ALA A 222 5.31 -17.57 11.65
CA ALA A 222 6.48 -17.36 12.48
C ALA A 222 7.73 -18.01 11.87
N ASP A 223 8.91 -17.70 12.42
CA ASP A 223 10.22 -18.19 11.97
C ASP A 223 10.46 -17.97 10.46
N VAL A 224 9.91 -16.86 9.95
CA VAL A 224 10.11 -16.46 8.56
C VAL A 224 11.55 -15.99 8.36
N LYS A 225 12.18 -16.42 7.26
CA LYS A 225 13.53 -15.99 6.87
C LYS A 225 13.47 -14.99 5.73
N ASP A 226 14.50 -14.16 5.62
CA ASP A 226 14.55 -13.06 4.65
C ASP A 226 14.52 -13.54 3.18
N ASP A 227 14.97 -14.76 2.89
CA ASP A 227 15.00 -15.36 1.56
C ASP A 227 13.69 -16.02 1.14
N MET A 228 12.73 -16.18 2.06
CA MET A 228 11.43 -16.76 1.75
C MET A 228 10.59 -15.81 0.88
N LYS A 229 9.84 -16.37 -0.05
CA LYS A 229 8.98 -15.63 -0.97
C LYS A 229 7.98 -14.72 -0.24
N ILE A 230 7.40 -15.23 0.86
CA ILE A 230 6.47 -14.47 1.71
C ILE A 230 7.12 -13.28 2.44
N ALA A 231 8.46 -13.25 2.58
CA ALA A 231 9.21 -12.12 3.13
C ALA A 231 9.63 -11.11 2.06
N GLN A 232 9.77 -11.51 0.81
CA GLN A 232 10.30 -10.69 -0.27
C GLN A 232 9.22 -10.04 -1.14
N GLU A 233 8.15 -10.79 -1.46
CA GLU A 233 7.13 -10.35 -2.41
C GLU A 233 5.87 -9.80 -1.71
N GLU A 234 5.20 -8.88 -2.38
CA GLU A 234 3.94 -8.31 -1.92
C GLU A 234 2.79 -9.30 -2.10
N ILE A 235 2.25 -9.80 -0.98
CA ILE A 235 1.12 -10.76 -0.97
C ILE A 235 -0.20 -10.05 -1.27
N PHE A 236 -0.41 -8.87 -0.69
CA PHE A 236 -1.62 -8.06 -0.77
C PHE A 236 -2.85 -8.80 -0.24
N GLY A 237 -2.67 -9.44 0.92
CA GLY A 237 -3.67 -10.27 1.59
C GLY A 237 -3.39 -10.41 3.10
N PRO A 238 -4.29 -11.07 3.86
CA PRO A 238 -4.25 -11.13 5.32
C PRO A 238 -3.21 -12.15 5.82
N VAL A 239 -1.94 -11.96 5.47
CA VAL A 239 -0.83 -12.89 5.78
C VAL A 239 0.31 -12.12 6.44
N MET A 240 0.49 -12.34 7.74
CA MET A 240 1.56 -11.77 8.57
C MET A 240 2.80 -12.66 8.53
N SER A 241 3.94 -12.07 8.21
CA SER A 241 5.24 -12.74 8.23
C SER A 241 6.08 -12.17 9.38
N ILE A 242 6.36 -13.00 10.41
CA ILE A 242 7.11 -12.58 11.61
C ILE A 242 8.54 -13.11 11.52
N LEU A 243 9.49 -12.18 11.58
CA LEU A 243 10.93 -12.41 11.53
C LEU A 243 11.57 -12.00 12.86
N LYS A 244 12.58 -12.74 13.30
CA LYS A 244 13.35 -12.44 14.52
C LYS A 244 14.56 -11.58 14.16
N PHE A 245 14.93 -10.61 15.02
CA PHE A 245 16.21 -9.91 14.94
C PHE A 245 16.88 -9.81 16.31
N LYS A 246 18.21 -9.55 16.33
CA LYS A 246 19.00 -9.48 17.55
C LYS A 246 19.55 -8.08 17.85
N ASP A 247 20.10 -7.44 16.84
CA ASP A 247 20.72 -6.12 16.98
C ASP A 247 20.21 -5.14 15.92
N MET A 248 20.52 -3.86 16.11
CA MET A 248 19.98 -2.76 15.33
C MET A 248 20.60 -2.66 13.93
N ASP A 249 21.90 -2.93 13.80
CA ASP A 249 22.58 -2.81 12.51
C ASP A 249 22.14 -3.93 11.56
N GLU A 250 22.07 -5.17 12.06
CA GLU A 250 21.48 -6.30 11.34
C GLU A 250 20.05 -5.99 10.90
N LEU A 251 19.24 -5.42 11.80
CA LEU A 251 17.84 -5.09 11.52
C LEU A 251 17.71 -4.08 10.38
N VAL A 252 18.49 -2.97 10.41
CA VAL A 252 18.42 -1.92 9.37
C VAL A 252 18.80 -2.48 8.01
N ASP A 253 19.85 -3.28 7.92
CA ASP A 253 20.26 -3.91 6.67
C ASP A 253 19.17 -4.83 6.11
N ARG A 254 18.58 -5.67 6.96
CA ARG A 254 17.49 -6.58 6.57
C ARG A 254 16.22 -5.84 6.21
N ALA A 255 15.85 -4.80 6.96
CA ALA A 255 14.70 -3.95 6.65
C ALA A 255 14.83 -3.31 5.27
N ASN A 256 16.04 -2.89 4.90
CA ASN A 256 16.35 -2.27 3.62
C ASN A 256 16.55 -3.25 2.47
N LYS A 257 16.80 -4.54 2.74
CA LYS A 257 17.04 -5.58 1.73
C LYS A 257 15.75 -6.03 1.04
N THR A 258 15.14 -5.11 0.33
CA THR A 258 13.92 -5.30 -0.49
C THR A 258 13.93 -4.34 -1.66
N ILE A 259 13.24 -4.65 -2.73
CA ILE A 259 13.04 -3.72 -3.86
C ILE A 259 12.08 -2.58 -3.50
N TYR A 260 11.33 -2.71 -2.42
CA TYR A 260 10.32 -1.76 -1.96
C TYR A 260 10.87 -0.73 -0.95
N GLY A 261 10.09 0.31 -0.72
CA GLY A 261 10.40 1.34 0.26
C GLY A 261 9.21 2.31 0.45
N LEU A 262 7.98 1.78 0.56
CA LEU A 262 6.79 2.64 0.70
C LEU A 262 6.67 3.19 2.12
N ALA A 263 6.58 2.31 3.11
CA ALA A 263 6.45 2.69 4.49
C ALA A 263 7.24 1.77 5.43
N ALA A 264 7.35 2.18 6.69
CA ALA A 264 7.89 1.40 7.81
C ALA A 264 7.21 1.84 9.11
N ALA A 265 7.26 0.99 10.14
CA ALA A 265 6.89 1.40 11.49
C ALA A 265 7.85 0.82 12.52
N VAL A 266 7.91 1.51 13.67
CA VAL A 266 8.72 1.10 14.83
C VAL A 266 7.93 1.28 16.12
N TRP A 267 7.96 0.25 16.96
CA TRP A 267 7.35 0.21 18.28
C TRP A 267 8.44 0.15 19.33
N THR A 268 8.60 1.22 20.09
CA THR A 268 9.64 1.38 21.12
C THR A 268 9.29 2.54 22.06
N ARG A 269 9.77 2.49 23.31
CA ARG A 269 9.74 3.63 24.24
C ARG A 269 11.01 4.47 24.19
N ASP A 270 12.01 4.04 23.44
CA ASP A 270 13.29 4.74 23.28
C ASP A 270 13.27 5.62 22.04
N ILE A 271 13.25 6.93 22.22
CA ILE A 271 13.25 7.91 21.14
C ILE A 271 14.54 7.83 20.29
N GLY A 272 15.66 7.42 20.86
CA GLY A 272 16.91 7.22 20.12
C GLY A 272 16.81 6.09 19.11
N LYS A 273 16.22 4.94 19.51
CA LYS A 273 15.92 3.83 18.60
C LYS A 273 14.93 4.27 17.50
N ALA A 274 13.86 5.00 17.86
CA ALA A 274 12.89 5.50 16.91
C ALA A 274 13.53 6.36 15.83
N HIS A 275 14.37 7.33 16.22
CA HIS A 275 15.10 8.19 15.28
C HIS A 275 16.13 7.43 14.47
N HIS A 276 16.83 6.47 15.09
CA HIS A 276 17.79 5.64 14.36
C HIS A 276 17.10 4.87 13.23
N ILE A 277 15.98 4.21 13.51
CA ILE A 277 15.19 3.51 12.49
C ILE A 277 14.67 4.49 11.42
N ALA A 278 14.07 5.60 11.84
CA ALA A 278 13.50 6.58 10.91
C ALA A 278 14.56 7.16 9.94
N ASN A 279 15.78 7.36 10.40
CA ASN A 279 16.85 7.93 9.59
C ASN A 279 17.54 6.91 8.67
N ASN A 280 17.53 5.62 9.01
CA ASN A 280 18.31 4.61 8.30
C ASN A 280 17.47 3.63 7.46
N VAL A 281 16.15 3.51 7.72
CA VAL A 281 15.26 2.69 6.88
C VAL A 281 14.83 3.50 5.65
N ARG A 282 15.03 2.94 4.48
CA ARG A 282 14.69 3.58 3.18
C ARG A 282 13.20 3.40 2.87
N ALA A 283 12.36 4.14 3.57
CA ALA A 283 10.92 4.20 3.40
C ALA A 283 10.45 5.66 3.27
N GLY A 284 9.39 5.88 2.49
CA GLY A 284 8.85 7.24 2.29
C GLY A 284 8.10 7.77 3.50
N THR A 285 7.51 6.87 4.30
CA THR A 285 6.86 7.18 5.57
C THR A 285 7.38 6.25 6.66
N VAL A 286 7.68 6.78 7.85
CA VAL A 286 8.03 5.97 9.03
C VAL A 286 7.12 6.38 10.18
N TRP A 287 6.33 5.45 10.67
CA TRP A 287 5.46 5.64 11.83
C TRP A 287 6.15 5.17 13.12
N VAL A 288 5.97 5.92 14.19
CA VAL A 288 6.50 5.59 15.52
C VAL A 288 5.33 5.36 16.47
N ASN A 289 5.21 4.15 17.02
CA ASN A 289 4.13 3.72 17.92
C ASN A 289 2.71 3.96 17.35
N CYS A 290 2.58 3.93 16.04
CA CYS A 290 1.32 4.01 15.31
C CYS A 290 1.48 3.36 13.93
N PHE A 291 0.38 3.22 13.19
CA PHE A 291 0.39 2.77 11.79
C PHE A 291 -0.79 3.36 11.03
N ASP A 292 -0.61 3.61 9.71
CA ASP A 292 -1.64 4.17 8.83
C ASP A 292 -2.24 5.50 9.34
N VAL A 293 -1.45 6.31 10.03
CA VAL A 293 -1.82 7.67 10.42
C VAL A 293 -1.41 8.62 9.29
N PHE A 294 -2.40 9.19 8.62
CA PHE A 294 -2.21 10.10 7.49
C PHE A 294 -2.67 11.52 7.85
N ASP A 295 -1.99 12.49 7.27
CA ASP A 295 -2.39 13.89 7.29
C ASP A 295 -2.33 14.44 5.87
N ALA A 296 -3.34 15.21 5.46
CA ALA A 296 -3.40 15.79 4.12
C ALA A 296 -2.24 16.76 3.81
N ALA A 297 -1.60 17.30 4.85
CA ALA A 297 -0.43 18.17 4.74
C ALA A 297 0.90 17.41 4.72
N ALA A 298 0.92 16.12 5.11
CA ALA A 298 2.12 15.30 5.12
C ALA A 298 2.30 14.54 3.80
N PRO A 299 3.45 14.62 3.13
CA PRO A 299 3.66 13.94 1.87
C PRO A 299 3.69 12.41 2.06
N PHE A 300 3.09 11.68 1.11
CA PHE A 300 3.11 10.22 1.03
C PHE A 300 3.71 9.76 -0.28
N GLY A 301 4.50 8.69 -0.25
CA GLY A 301 5.07 8.06 -1.44
C GLY A 301 6.33 7.26 -1.16
N GLY A 302 6.68 6.37 -2.09
CA GLY A 302 7.70 5.36 -1.90
C GLY A 302 9.11 5.77 -2.32
N PHE A 303 10.09 5.07 -1.74
CA PHE A 303 11.45 4.95 -2.23
C PHE A 303 11.57 3.74 -3.15
N LYS A 304 12.68 3.63 -3.88
CA LYS A 304 13.00 2.47 -4.73
C LYS A 304 11.84 2.14 -5.71
N GLN A 305 11.45 0.87 -5.82
CA GLN A 305 10.37 0.45 -6.73
C GLN A 305 8.95 0.60 -6.14
N SER A 306 8.81 1.25 -4.99
CA SER A 306 7.50 1.61 -4.45
C SER A 306 6.93 2.89 -5.04
N GLY A 307 7.70 3.66 -5.81
CA GLY A 307 7.13 4.77 -6.54
C GLY A 307 8.09 5.89 -6.93
N LEU A 308 7.53 6.86 -7.65
CA LEU A 308 8.16 8.10 -8.08
C LEU A 308 7.24 9.27 -7.79
N GLY A 309 7.76 10.33 -7.19
CA GLY A 309 6.98 11.48 -6.77
C GLY A 309 6.41 11.31 -5.36
N ARG A 310 5.55 12.25 -4.99
CA ARG A 310 4.84 12.25 -3.70
C ARG A 310 3.40 12.69 -3.92
N GLU A 311 2.52 12.15 -3.12
CA GLU A 311 1.13 12.58 -3.01
C GLU A 311 0.94 13.29 -1.68
N LEU A 312 -0.11 14.08 -1.54
CA LEU A 312 -0.41 14.91 -0.37
C LEU A 312 0.61 16.03 -0.13
N GLY A 313 0.25 16.96 0.74
CA GLY A 313 1.05 18.13 1.08
C GLY A 313 1.41 18.98 -0.14
N GLU A 314 2.32 19.91 0.05
CA GLU A 314 2.83 20.79 -1.00
C GLU A 314 3.54 20.01 -2.12
N TYR A 315 4.27 18.95 -1.77
CA TYR A 315 4.96 18.10 -2.76
C TYR A 315 3.98 17.40 -3.72
N GLY A 316 2.75 17.12 -3.28
CA GLY A 316 1.69 16.59 -4.13
C GLY A 316 1.26 17.60 -5.20
N LEU A 317 1.09 18.88 -4.84
CA LEU A 317 0.73 19.94 -5.79
C LEU A 317 1.83 20.18 -6.85
N GLN A 318 3.10 20.09 -6.45
CA GLN A 318 4.23 20.25 -7.38
C GLN A 318 4.22 19.22 -8.51
N GLN A 319 3.60 18.06 -8.29
CA GLN A 319 3.49 17.02 -9.32
C GLN A 319 2.50 17.39 -10.44
N TYR A 320 1.63 18.37 -10.22
CA TYR A 320 0.58 18.81 -11.16
C TYR A 320 0.81 20.22 -11.70
N SER A 321 2.01 20.77 -11.51
CA SER A 321 2.41 22.10 -11.97
C SER A 321 3.69 22.04 -12.80
N GLU A 322 3.89 23.04 -13.67
CA GLU A 322 5.10 23.27 -14.43
C GLU A 322 5.72 24.63 -14.08
N ILE A 323 7.04 24.65 -14.01
CA ILE A 323 7.80 25.88 -13.75
C ILE A 323 8.23 26.50 -15.10
N LYS A 324 7.90 27.76 -15.31
CA LYS A 324 8.30 28.52 -16.50
C LYS A 324 9.05 29.80 -16.09
N THR A 325 10.18 30.02 -16.74
CA THR A 325 10.89 31.32 -16.61
C THR A 325 10.44 32.28 -17.70
N VAL A 326 10.11 33.49 -17.33
CA VAL A 326 9.80 34.59 -18.27
C VAL A 326 10.76 35.75 -18.00
N THR A 327 11.53 36.11 -19.01
CA THR A 327 12.45 37.26 -18.95
C THR A 327 11.96 38.36 -19.90
N VAL A 328 11.74 39.56 -19.36
CA VAL A 328 11.31 40.72 -20.14
C VAL A 328 12.42 41.78 -20.06
N LYS A 329 12.91 42.21 -21.23
CA LYS A 329 13.79 43.39 -21.35
C LYS A 329 12.90 44.57 -21.74
N LEU A 330 12.90 45.61 -20.89
CA LEU A 330 12.20 46.90 -21.14
C LEU A 330 13.14 47.86 -21.87
#